data_6fd84f5635edd39a0c94bea1769cffeb
#
_entry.id   6fd84f5635edd39a0c94bea1769cffeb
#
_cell.length_a   1.000
_cell.length_b   1.000
_cell.length_c   1.000
_cell.angle_alpha   90.00
_cell.angle_beta   90.00
_cell.angle_gamma   90.00
#
_symmetry.space_group_name_H-M   'P 1'
#
loop_
_entity.id
_entity.type
_entity.pdbx_description
1 polymer ?
#
loop_
_entity_poly.entity_id
_entity_poly.type
_entity_poly.pdbx_seq_one_letter_code
_entity_poly.pdbx_strand_id
1 'polypeptide(L)'
;VYRYFENKHKLLVYIISWYWDWLQFQINYQTNNLKDPIIKLKKVIKILATNVEDDVMTTHVDESLLHQILISEGSKAFLTNHVEKDNKQHFFKPYKDLCNTVGDIILECNPKYKYPHSLASTIIEMAHIQNFFMNNLPSLTDFNKTKDEVEIIKFLEDLVFKSIEK
;
A
#
# COMPACT_ATOMS: atom_id res chain seq x y z
N VAL A 1 -7.26 -24.19 10.22
CA VAL A 1 -6.70 -22.86 10.52
C VAL A 1 -5.92 -22.93 11.83
N TYR A 2 -6.53 -23.26 12.98
CA TYR A 2 -5.88 -23.30 14.31
C TYR A 2 -4.72 -24.30 14.48
N ARG A 3 -4.48 -25.17 13.52
CA ARG A 3 -3.32 -26.07 13.51
C ARG A 3 -2.02 -25.36 13.11
N TYR A 4 -2.12 -24.24 12.36
CA TYR A 4 -0.97 -23.55 11.79
C TYR A 4 -0.77 -22.15 12.38
N PHE A 5 -1.82 -21.54 12.95
CA PHE A 5 -1.76 -20.20 13.53
C PHE A 5 -2.29 -20.23 14.97
N GLU A 6 -1.57 -19.59 15.89
CA GLU A 6 -1.95 -19.51 17.30
C GLU A 6 -3.34 -18.88 17.51
N ASN A 7 -3.67 -17.87 16.69
CA ASN A 7 -4.92 -17.14 16.76
C ASN A 7 -5.25 -16.44 15.44
N LYS A 8 -6.44 -15.84 15.36
CA LYS A 8 -6.91 -15.12 14.17
C LYS A 8 -6.04 -13.89 13.83
N HIS A 9 -5.51 -13.22 14.85
CA HIS A 9 -4.62 -12.07 14.62
C HIS A 9 -3.34 -12.48 13.90
N LYS A 10 -2.71 -13.59 14.30
CA LYS A 10 -1.52 -14.10 13.61
C LYS A 10 -1.78 -14.50 12.17
N LEU A 11 -2.96 -15.06 11.89
CA LEU A 11 -3.38 -15.34 10.52
C LEU A 11 -3.55 -14.04 9.73
N LEU A 12 -4.21 -13.03 10.31
CA LEU A 12 -4.41 -11.72 9.66
C LEU A 12 -3.07 -11.05 9.34
N VAL A 13 -2.16 -10.97 10.31
CA VAL A 13 -0.83 -10.40 10.12
C VAL A 13 -0.05 -11.14 9.03
N TYR A 14 -0.15 -12.47 8.97
CA TYR A 14 0.49 -13.28 7.93
C TYR A 14 -0.06 -12.95 6.53
N ILE A 15 -1.38 -12.91 6.38
CA ILE A 15 -2.04 -12.59 5.11
C ILE A 15 -1.65 -11.18 4.62
N ILE A 16 -1.65 -10.21 5.53
CA ILE A 16 -1.31 -8.83 5.22
C ILE A 16 0.18 -8.68 4.89
N SER A 17 1.07 -9.38 5.60
CA SER A 17 2.50 -9.42 5.28
C SER A 17 2.74 -9.95 3.87
N TRP A 18 2.04 -11.01 3.50
CA TRP A 18 2.15 -11.57 2.15
C TRP A 18 1.67 -10.59 1.07
N TYR A 19 0.59 -9.83 1.34
CA TYR A 19 0.12 -8.80 0.42
C TYR A 19 1.14 -7.65 0.25
N TRP A 20 1.83 -7.23 1.30
CA TRP A 20 2.88 -6.21 1.20
C TRP A 20 4.09 -6.71 0.39
N ASP A 21 4.49 -7.98 0.56
CA ASP A 21 5.52 -8.61 -0.28
C ASP A 21 5.11 -8.63 -1.76
N TRP A 22 3.85 -8.95 -2.03
CA TRP A 22 3.30 -8.95 -3.37
C TRP A 22 3.28 -7.53 -3.98
N LEU A 23 2.83 -6.50 -3.23
CA LEU A 23 2.88 -5.11 -3.68
C LEU A 23 4.30 -4.66 -4.00
N GLN A 24 5.26 -4.99 -3.15
CA GLN A 24 6.67 -4.68 -3.38
C GLN A 24 7.19 -5.36 -4.66
N PHE A 25 6.82 -6.61 -4.86
CA PHE A 25 7.14 -7.32 -6.10
C PHE A 25 6.55 -6.61 -7.33
N GLN A 26 5.28 -6.22 -7.30
CA GLN A 26 4.62 -5.49 -8.38
C GLN A 26 5.30 -4.14 -8.67
N ILE A 27 5.63 -3.39 -7.64
CA ILE A 27 6.34 -2.11 -7.78
C ILE A 27 7.70 -2.34 -8.44
N ASN A 28 8.51 -3.26 -7.93
CA ASN A 28 9.82 -3.55 -8.48
C ASN A 28 9.73 -4.01 -9.94
N TYR A 29 8.83 -4.94 -10.23
CA TYR A 29 8.64 -5.49 -11.58
C TYR A 29 8.23 -4.40 -12.58
N GLN A 30 7.28 -3.55 -12.22
CA GLN A 30 6.73 -2.54 -13.13
C GLN A 30 7.59 -1.26 -13.22
N THR A 31 8.53 -1.05 -12.30
CA THR A 31 9.39 0.15 -12.28
C THR A 31 10.84 -0.11 -12.65
N ASN A 32 11.29 -1.37 -12.69
CA ASN A 32 12.70 -1.75 -12.89
C ASN A 32 13.32 -1.16 -14.18
N ASN A 33 12.53 -1.06 -15.24
CA ASN A 33 12.99 -0.53 -16.56
C ASN A 33 12.76 0.98 -16.73
N LEU A 34 12.16 1.66 -15.75
CA LEU A 34 11.91 3.09 -15.80
C LEU A 34 13.11 3.86 -15.27
N LYS A 35 13.62 4.80 -16.05
CA LYS A 35 14.78 5.64 -15.69
C LYS A 35 14.37 6.95 -15.02
N ASP A 36 13.21 7.48 -15.37
CA ASP A 36 12.69 8.74 -14.84
C ASP A 36 12.02 8.49 -13.47
N PRO A 37 12.54 9.07 -12.36
CA PRO A 37 11.98 8.85 -11.03
C PRO A 37 10.56 9.41 -10.86
N ILE A 38 10.19 10.46 -11.60
CA ILE A 38 8.82 11.00 -11.59
C ILE A 38 7.86 9.98 -12.19
N ILE A 39 8.24 9.37 -13.31
CA ILE A 39 7.43 8.32 -13.94
C ILE A 39 7.35 7.08 -13.03
N LYS A 40 8.46 6.70 -12.37
CA LYS A 40 8.45 5.63 -11.37
C LYS A 40 7.44 5.92 -10.26
N LEU A 41 7.51 7.11 -9.66
CA LEU A 41 6.64 7.50 -8.54
C LEU A 41 5.16 7.53 -8.94
N LYS A 42 4.83 8.06 -10.11
CA LYS A 42 3.47 7.99 -10.67
C LYS A 42 3.00 6.55 -10.84
N LYS A 43 3.88 5.67 -11.33
CA LYS A 43 3.56 4.25 -11.48
C LYS A 43 3.28 3.57 -10.13
N VAL A 44 4.09 3.89 -9.11
CA VAL A 44 3.87 3.42 -7.72
C VAL A 44 2.51 3.87 -7.20
N ILE A 45 2.18 5.17 -7.31
CA ILE A 45 0.89 5.71 -6.87
C ILE A 45 -0.26 4.97 -7.56
N LYS A 46 -0.14 4.74 -8.86
CA LYS A 46 -1.15 3.99 -9.61
C LYS A 46 -1.31 2.56 -9.08
N ILE A 47 -0.22 1.81 -8.86
CA ILE A 47 -0.25 0.44 -8.33
C ILE A 47 -0.94 0.41 -6.95
N LEU A 48 -0.63 1.37 -6.08
CA LEU A 48 -1.19 1.42 -4.73
C LEU A 48 -2.68 1.79 -4.70
N ALA A 49 -3.13 2.63 -5.63
CA ALA A 49 -4.50 3.15 -5.65
C ALA A 49 -5.48 2.32 -6.48
N THR A 50 -4.99 1.47 -7.39
CA THR A 50 -5.84 0.67 -8.26
C THR A 50 -6.17 -0.66 -7.59
N ASN A 51 -7.44 -1.07 -7.66
CA ASN A 51 -7.83 -2.44 -7.27
C ASN A 51 -7.10 -3.44 -8.16
N VAL A 52 -6.69 -4.53 -7.54
CA VAL A 52 -6.00 -5.60 -8.25
C VAL A 52 -7.02 -6.32 -9.13
N GLU A 53 -6.78 -6.28 -10.44
CA GLU A 53 -7.45 -7.21 -11.35
C GLU A 53 -6.78 -8.57 -11.19
N ASP A 54 -7.57 -9.64 -11.04
CA ASP A 54 -7.06 -10.99 -10.89
C ASP A 54 -6.12 -11.33 -12.06
N ASP A 55 -4.86 -11.58 -11.77
CA ASP A 55 -3.94 -12.08 -12.77
C ASP A 55 -4.26 -13.54 -13.05
N VAL A 56 -4.61 -13.84 -14.29
CA VAL A 56 -4.93 -15.20 -14.77
C VAL A 56 -3.79 -16.21 -14.50
N MET A 57 -2.59 -15.72 -14.20
CA MET A 57 -1.40 -16.53 -13.92
C MET A 57 -1.30 -17.01 -12.45
N THR A 58 -2.01 -16.39 -11.50
CA THR A 58 -2.01 -16.79 -10.08
C THR A 58 -3.26 -17.60 -9.75
N THR A 59 -3.35 -18.81 -10.27
CA THR A 59 -4.53 -19.70 -10.15
C THR A 59 -4.89 -20.16 -8.74
N HIS A 60 -4.11 -19.80 -7.72
CA HIS A 60 -4.27 -20.32 -6.35
C HIS A 60 -4.56 -19.28 -5.28
N VAL A 61 -4.49 -17.99 -5.62
CA VAL A 61 -4.71 -16.89 -4.67
C VAL A 61 -5.58 -15.84 -5.34
N ASP A 62 -6.69 -15.52 -4.70
CA ASP A 62 -7.57 -14.43 -5.06
C ASP A 62 -6.99 -13.12 -4.54
N GLU A 63 -6.27 -12.41 -5.40
CA GLU A 63 -5.59 -11.15 -5.08
C GLU A 63 -6.60 -10.03 -4.79
N SER A 64 -7.75 -10.06 -5.45
CA SER A 64 -8.86 -9.13 -5.20
C SER A 64 -9.42 -9.30 -3.79
N LEU A 65 -9.59 -10.54 -3.33
CA LEU A 65 -10.03 -10.83 -1.96
C LEU A 65 -8.97 -10.38 -0.93
N LEU A 66 -7.69 -10.56 -1.21
CA LEU A 66 -6.61 -10.09 -0.34
C LEU A 66 -6.60 -8.58 -0.23
N HIS A 67 -6.79 -7.88 -1.33
CA HIS A 67 -6.90 -6.42 -1.35
C HIS A 67 -8.10 -5.94 -0.52
N GLN A 68 -9.26 -6.60 -0.64
CA GLN A 68 -10.44 -6.29 0.18
C GLN A 68 -10.17 -6.51 1.69
N ILE A 69 -9.48 -7.59 2.06
CA ILE A 69 -9.08 -7.86 3.45
C ILE A 69 -8.14 -6.75 3.94
N LEU A 70 -7.16 -6.34 3.14
CA LEU A 70 -6.26 -5.26 3.51
C LEU A 70 -7.02 -3.96 3.75
N ILE A 71 -7.89 -3.56 2.83
CA ILE A 71 -8.68 -2.33 2.94
C ILE A 71 -9.55 -2.34 4.22
N SER A 72 -10.19 -3.45 4.55
CA SER A 72 -11.12 -3.53 5.67
C SER A 72 -10.46 -3.85 7.03
N GLU A 73 -9.37 -4.60 7.03
CA GLU A 73 -8.75 -5.17 8.23
C GLU A 73 -7.28 -4.80 8.42
N GLY A 74 -6.64 -4.17 7.41
CA GLY A 74 -5.19 -3.91 7.39
C GLY A 74 -4.69 -3.16 8.61
N SER A 75 -5.38 -2.10 9.00
CA SER A 75 -5.01 -1.32 10.18
C SER A 75 -5.04 -2.11 11.49
N LYS A 76 -5.86 -3.16 11.59
CA LYS A 76 -5.93 -4.03 12.77
C LYS A 76 -4.69 -4.91 12.94
N ALA A 77 -3.86 -5.05 11.91
CA ALA A 77 -2.61 -5.78 12.02
C ALA A 77 -1.59 -5.06 12.92
N PHE A 78 -1.55 -3.72 12.88
CA PHE A 78 -0.57 -2.91 13.61
C PHE A 78 -1.17 -1.99 14.68
N LEU A 79 -2.45 -1.63 14.61
CA LEU A 79 -3.14 -0.87 15.65
C LEU A 79 -3.62 -1.80 16.78
N THR A 80 -2.70 -2.51 17.41
CA THR A 80 -2.98 -3.47 18.48
C THR A 80 -1.96 -3.37 19.61
N ASN A 81 -2.32 -3.87 20.80
CA ASN A 81 -1.41 -3.98 21.94
C ASN A 81 -0.27 -5.00 21.72
N HIS A 82 -0.34 -5.79 20.67
CA HIS A 82 0.65 -6.83 20.34
C HIS A 82 1.69 -6.35 19.31
N VAL A 83 1.58 -5.13 18.80
CA VAL A 83 2.41 -4.61 17.72
C VAL A 83 3.92 -4.71 17.99
N GLU A 84 4.37 -4.43 19.22
CA GLU A 84 5.79 -4.56 19.58
C GLU A 84 6.30 -6.00 19.49
N LYS A 85 5.49 -6.97 19.97
CA LYS A 85 5.82 -8.39 19.90
C LYS A 85 5.91 -8.85 18.46
N ASP A 86 4.91 -8.50 17.66
CA ASP A 86 4.83 -8.85 16.25
C ASP A 86 5.97 -8.20 15.44
N ASN A 87 6.34 -6.96 15.79
CA ASN A 87 7.49 -6.28 15.20
C ASN A 87 8.81 -6.97 15.54
N LYS A 88 9.01 -7.42 16.78
CA LYS A 88 10.19 -8.20 17.19
C LYS A 88 10.26 -9.56 16.47
N GLN A 89 9.13 -10.12 16.08
CA GLN A 89 9.03 -11.35 15.29
C GLN A 89 9.13 -11.11 13.77
N HIS A 90 9.49 -9.90 13.35
CA HIS A 90 9.67 -9.49 11.95
C HIS A 90 8.43 -9.57 11.04
N PHE A 91 7.21 -9.67 11.60
CA PHE A 91 5.98 -9.73 10.81
C PHE A 91 5.73 -8.46 9.97
N PHE A 92 6.27 -7.31 10.36
CA PHE A 92 6.16 -6.06 9.60
C PHE A 92 7.37 -5.78 8.70
N LYS A 93 8.26 -6.75 8.53
CA LYS A 93 9.41 -6.58 7.62
C LYS A 93 8.96 -6.25 6.19
N PRO A 94 8.00 -6.99 5.57
CA PRO A 94 7.52 -6.68 4.23
C PRO A 94 6.99 -5.25 4.08
N TYR A 95 6.22 -4.78 5.05
CA TYR A 95 5.71 -3.40 5.04
C TYR A 95 6.83 -2.36 5.12
N LYS A 96 7.83 -2.60 5.97
CA LYS A 96 9.00 -1.72 6.08
C LYS A 96 9.81 -1.71 4.78
N ASP A 97 10.01 -2.86 4.17
CA ASP A 97 10.74 -2.98 2.91
C ASP A 97 9.98 -2.26 1.78
N LEU A 98 8.66 -2.39 1.72
CA LEU A 98 7.80 -1.63 0.81
C LEU A 98 7.93 -0.11 1.03
N CYS A 99 7.84 0.36 2.30
CA CYS A 99 8.03 1.77 2.63
C CYS A 99 9.43 2.27 2.26
N ASN A 100 10.48 1.46 2.44
CA ASN A 100 11.83 1.80 2.02
C ASN A 100 11.91 1.96 0.50
N THR A 101 11.38 1.00 -0.26
CA THR A 101 11.38 1.04 -1.73
C THR A 101 10.68 2.32 -2.25
N VAL A 102 9.52 2.66 -1.71
CA VAL A 102 8.80 3.88 -2.08
C VAL A 102 9.57 5.14 -1.64
N GLY A 103 10.14 5.12 -0.43
CA GLY A 103 10.97 6.21 0.10
C GLY A 103 12.21 6.48 -0.75
N ASP A 104 12.88 5.44 -1.24
CA ASP A 104 14.04 5.56 -2.14
C ASP A 104 13.64 6.20 -3.47
N ILE A 105 12.50 5.83 -4.05
CA ILE A 105 11.98 6.47 -5.27
C ILE A 105 11.64 7.96 -5.03
N ILE A 106 11.10 8.30 -3.86
CA ILE A 106 10.87 9.70 -3.46
C ILE A 106 12.20 10.47 -3.40
N LEU A 107 13.25 9.87 -2.86
CA LEU A 107 14.60 10.47 -2.80
C LEU A 107 15.26 10.54 -4.17
N GLU A 108 14.95 9.62 -5.10
CA GLU A 108 15.37 9.77 -6.50
C GLU A 108 14.73 11.02 -7.14
N CYS A 109 13.48 11.37 -6.79
CA CYS A 109 12.81 12.58 -7.26
C CYS A 109 13.37 13.85 -6.61
N ASN A 110 13.58 13.84 -5.30
CA ASN A 110 14.17 14.96 -4.55
C ASN A 110 15.11 14.43 -3.43
N PRO A 111 16.42 14.39 -3.69
CA PRO A 111 17.41 13.91 -2.71
C PRO A 111 17.49 14.71 -1.40
N LYS A 112 16.90 15.91 -1.36
CA LYS A 112 16.87 16.78 -0.16
C LYS A 112 15.57 16.69 0.62
N TYR A 113 14.63 15.87 0.18
CA TYR A 113 13.35 15.71 0.88
C TYR A 113 13.55 15.09 2.27
N LYS A 114 12.99 15.71 3.31
CA LYS A 114 13.31 15.37 4.70
C LYS A 114 12.55 14.17 5.25
N TYR A 115 11.42 13.81 4.66
CA TYR A 115 10.46 12.86 5.24
C TYR A 115 10.06 11.72 4.28
N PRO A 116 11.02 11.05 3.60
CA PRO A 116 10.70 10.07 2.56
C PRO A 116 9.89 8.88 3.11
N HIS A 117 10.26 8.33 4.27
CA HIS A 117 9.53 7.21 4.86
C HIS A 117 8.14 7.60 5.37
N SER A 118 8.00 8.80 5.95
CA SER A 118 6.68 9.30 6.39
C SER A 118 5.75 9.53 5.21
N LEU A 119 6.26 10.08 4.11
CA LEU A 119 5.47 10.26 2.90
C LEU A 119 5.12 8.91 2.26
N ALA A 120 6.07 7.96 2.20
CA ALA A 120 5.84 6.62 1.68
C ALA A 120 4.71 5.89 2.44
N SER A 121 4.77 5.82 3.77
CA SER A 121 3.71 5.20 4.57
C SER A 121 2.38 5.94 4.44
N THR A 122 2.40 7.27 4.35
CA THR A 122 1.19 8.08 4.13
C THR A 122 0.54 7.75 2.79
N ILE A 123 1.31 7.62 1.70
CA ILE A 123 0.77 7.28 0.38
C ILE A 123 0.12 5.89 0.41
N ILE A 124 0.82 4.91 0.99
CA ILE A 124 0.33 3.52 1.08
C ILE A 124 -1.00 3.47 1.85
N GLU A 125 -1.04 4.04 3.05
CA GLU A 125 -2.25 4.03 3.88
C GLU A 125 -3.38 4.86 3.25
N MET A 126 -3.08 6.04 2.67
CA MET A 126 -4.08 6.89 2.03
C MET A 126 -4.72 6.24 0.82
N ALA A 127 -3.96 5.52 -0.01
CA ALA A 127 -4.50 4.79 -1.14
C ALA A 127 -5.58 3.80 -0.69
N HIS A 128 -5.29 3.02 0.36
CA HIS A 128 -6.23 2.04 0.89
C HIS A 128 -7.43 2.68 1.58
N ILE A 129 -7.20 3.70 2.41
CA ILE A 129 -8.27 4.32 3.20
C ILE A 129 -9.24 5.14 2.31
N GLN A 130 -8.74 5.81 1.27
CA GLN A 130 -9.61 6.53 0.32
C GLN A 130 -10.46 5.57 -0.51
N ASN A 131 -9.90 4.41 -0.87
CA ASN A 131 -10.67 3.33 -1.50
C ASN A 131 -11.79 2.81 -0.58
N PHE A 132 -11.48 2.60 0.70
CA PHE A 132 -12.47 2.21 1.70
C PHE A 132 -13.57 3.28 1.86
N PHE A 133 -13.20 4.56 1.98
CA PHE A 133 -14.16 5.65 2.14
C PHE A 133 -15.05 5.79 0.90
N MET A 134 -14.48 5.73 -0.30
CA MET A 134 -15.24 5.81 -1.53
C MET A 134 -16.35 4.76 -1.60
N ASN A 135 -16.10 3.56 -1.11
CA ASN A 135 -17.05 2.46 -1.20
C ASN A 135 -18.00 2.34 0.01
N ASN A 136 -17.53 2.69 1.22
CA ASN A 136 -18.23 2.39 2.46
C ASN A 136 -18.66 3.64 3.26
N LEU A 137 -17.92 4.74 3.17
CA LEU A 137 -18.15 5.98 3.93
C LEU A 137 -18.04 7.20 3.00
N PRO A 138 -18.93 7.33 2.01
CA PRO A 138 -18.78 8.29 0.92
C PRO A 138 -18.79 9.77 1.35
N SER A 139 -19.24 10.08 2.56
CA SER A 139 -19.16 11.44 3.12
C SER A 139 -17.78 11.86 3.58
N LEU A 140 -16.81 10.94 3.67
CA LEU A 140 -15.43 11.19 4.08
C LEU A 140 -14.46 11.37 2.89
N THR A 141 -14.98 11.39 1.67
CA THR A 141 -14.17 11.55 0.46
C THR A 141 -14.93 12.31 -0.61
N ASP A 142 -14.19 12.93 -1.54
CA ASP A 142 -14.76 13.64 -2.70
C ASP A 142 -14.99 12.70 -3.90
N PHE A 143 -14.55 11.44 -3.84
CA PHE A 143 -14.58 10.46 -4.93
C PHE A 143 -15.89 9.65 -5.01
N ASN A 144 -16.83 9.92 -4.14
CA ASN A 144 -18.10 9.18 -3.99
C ASN A 144 -19.02 9.24 -5.23
N LYS A 145 -18.91 10.27 -6.04
CA LYS A 145 -19.78 10.49 -7.23
C LYS A 145 -19.36 9.64 -8.42
N THR A 146 -18.09 9.55 -8.68
CA THR A 146 -17.52 8.84 -9.82
C THR A 146 -17.25 7.37 -9.50
N LYS A 147 -16.94 7.06 -8.23
CA LYS A 147 -16.40 5.76 -7.78
C LYS A 147 -15.24 5.29 -8.67
N ASP A 148 -14.42 6.25 -9.08
CA ASP A 148 -13.33 6.04 -10.02
C ASP A 148 -11.98 6.18 -9.28
N GLU A 149 -11.19 5.13 -9.30
CA GLU A 149 -9.83 5.09 -8.74
C GLU A 149 -8.89 6.12 -9.37
N VAL A 150 -9.19 6.56 -10.61
CA VAL A 150 -8.43 7.61 -11.30
C VAL A 150 -8.44 8.92 -10.49
N GLU A 151 -9.51 9.23 -9.80
CA GLU A 151 -9.57 10.44 -8.96
C GLU A 151 -8.71 10.30 -7.70
N ILE A 152 -8.63 9.10 -7.12
CA ILE A 152 -7.72 8.80 -6.01
C ILE A 152 -6.26 8.96 -6.48
N ILE A 153 -5.93 8.45 -7.66
CA ILE A 153 -4.58 8.58 -8.24
C ILE A 153 -4.22 10.05 -8.41
N LYS A 154 -5.08 10.87 -9.01
CA LYS A 154 -4.86 12.31 -9.20
C LYS A 154 -4.64 13.04 -7.88
N PHE A 155 -5.47 12.75 -6.88
CA PHE A 155 -5.34 13.32 -5.54
C PHE A 155 -3.99 12.97 -4.90
N LEU A 156 -3.58 11.71 -4.96
CA LEU A 156 -2.30 11.27 -4.41
C LEU A 156 -1.11 11.85 -5.18
N GLU A 157 -1.19 11.95 -6.51
CA GLU A 157 -0.18 12.62 -7.31
C GLU A 157 -0.03 14.10 -6.90
N ASP A 158 -1.14 14.81 -6.78
CA ASP A 158 -1.13 16.22 -6.36
C ASP A 158 -0.52 16.39 -4.97
N LEU A 159 -0.94 15.57 -4.00
CA LEU A 159 -0.41 15.58 -2.64
C LEU A 159 1.11 15.34 -2.61
N VAL A 160 1.56 14.32 -3.32
CA VAL A 160 2.95 13.86 -3.29
C VAL A 160 3.84 14.88 -4.00
N PHE A 161 3.50 15.26 -5.23
CA PHE A 161 4.37 16.15 -6.02
C PHE A 161 4.45 17.54 -5.40
N LYS A 162 3.38 18.10 -4.87
CA LYS A 162 3.43 19.34 -4.09
C LYS A 162 4.29 19.24 -2.83
N SER A 163 4.35 18.06 -2.22
CA SER A 163 5.17 17.85 -1.02
C SER A 163 6.66 17.78 -1.32
N ILE A 164 7.04 17.24 -2.48
CA ILE A 164 8.45 17.02 -2.85
C ILE A 164 9.05 18.14 -3.71
N GLU A 165 8.24 19.02 -4.27
CA GLU A 165 8.69 20.14 -5.15
C GLU A 165 9.53 21.24 -4.45
N LYS A 166 9.71 21.18 -3.14
CA LYS A 166 10.48 22.19 -2.37
C LYS A 166 11.92 21.72 -2.10
#